data_7133510ae3f83e5a52a477159328145d
#
_entry.id   7133510ae3f83e5a52a477159328145d
#
_cell.length_a   1.000
_cell.length_b   1.000
_cell.length_c   1.000
_cell.angle_alpha   90.00
_cell.angle_beta   90.00
_cell.angle_gamma   90.00
#
_symmetry.space_group_name_H-M   'P 1'
#
loop_
_entity.id
_entity.type
_entity.pdbx_description
1 polymer ?
#
loop_
_entity_poly.entity_id
_entity_poly.type
_entity_poly.pdbx_seq_one_letter_code
_entity_poly.pdbx_strand_id
1 'polypeptide(L)'
;MVRPPLTPAQIAAGQRLGAALRVARGGRPLVEVALAAGISPETLRKIEVGRLPAPAFGTVVCLSEVLGVPLSDLAEVWLADLRLREAS
;
A
#
# COMPACT_ATOMS: atom_id res chain seq x y z
N MET A 1 8.64 -12.97 19.96
CA MET A 1 8.81 -11.51 20.00
C MET A 1 7.51 -10.85 19.57
N VAL A 2 7.00 -9.94 20.37
CA VAL A 2 5.74 -9.25 20.07
C VAL A 2 6.06 -7.98 19.30
N ARG A 3 5.42 -7.81 18.13
CA ARG A 3 5.53 -6.56 17.38
C ARG A 3 4.73 -5.47 18.07
N PRO A 4 5.26 -4.25 18.18
CA PRO A 4 4.44 -3.14 18.63
C PRO A 4 3.26 -2.94 17.67
N PRO A 5 2.09 -2.59 18.18
CA PRO A 5 0.96 -2.30 17.30
C PRO A 5 1.25 -1.06 16.44
N LEU A 6 0.64 -1.01 15.25
CA LEU A 6 0.76 0.16 14.40
C LEU A 6 0.13 1.37 15.08
N THR A 7 0.77 2.53 14.92
CA THR A 7 0.20 3.78 15.41
C THR A 7 -0.99 4.21 14.52
N PRO A 8 -1.89 5.06 15.04
CA PRO A 8 -2.96 5.61 14.19
C PRO A 8 -2.43 6.30 12.93
N ALA A 9 -1.28 6.96 13.03
CA ALA A 9 -0.65 7.60 11.86
C ALA A 9 -0.22 6.57 10.81
N GLN A 10 0.33 5.44 11.26
CA GLN A 10 0.73 4.37 10.35
C GLN A 10 -0.46 3.69 9.70
N ILE A 11 -1.55 3.51 10.44
CA ILE A 11 -2.79 2.96 9.90
C ILE A 11 -3.35 3.88 8.82
N ALA A 12 -3.38 5.19 9.08
CA ALA A 12 -3.83 6.17 8.09
C ALA A 12 -2.93 6.18 6.86
N ALA A 13 -1.61 6.06 7.05
CA ALA A 13 -0.66 5.97 5.94
C ALA A 13 -0.95 4.75 5.07
N GLY A 14 -1.24 3.61 5.69
CA GLY A 14 -1.59 2.38 4.98
C GLY A 14 -2.90 2.52 4.19
N GLN A 15 -3.87 3.22 4.73
CA GLN A 15 -5.13 3.49 4.03
C GLN A 15 -4.88 4.34 2.79
N ARG A 16 -4.03 5.37 2.89
CA ARG A 16 -3.66 6.19 1.74
C ARG A 16 -2.89 5.39 0.69
N LEU A 17 -1.97 4.55 1.13
CA LEU A 17 -1.22 3.67 0.24
C LEU A 17 -2.17 2.74 -0.52
N GLY A 18 -3.09 2.11 0.18
CA GLY A 18 -4.08 1.22 -0.43
C GLY A 18 -4.94 1.95 -1.45
N ALA A 19 -5.39 3.16 -1.11
CA ALA A 19 -6.19 3.98 -2.03
C ALA A 19 -5.39 4.36 -3.28
N ALA A 20 -4.12 4.71 -3.12
CA ALA A 20 -3.24 5.03 -4.25
C ALA A 20 -3.05 3.83 -5.17
N LEU A 21 -2.87 2.65 -4.60
CA LEU A 21 -2.72 1.42 -5.38
C LEU A 21 -4.01 1.08 -6.13
N ARG A 22 -5.16 1.30 -5.49
CA ARG A 22 -6.45 1.08 -6.15
C ARG A 22 -6.65 2.02 -7.34
N VAL A 23 -6.30 3.29 -7.17
CA VAL A 23 -6.37 4.27 -8.27
C VAL A 23 -5.44 3.86 -9.41
N ALA A 24 -4.21 3.44 -9.08
CA ALA A 24 -3.25 3.00 -10.07
C ALA A 24 -3.71 1.76 -10.83
N ARG A 25 -4.42 0.85 -10.14
CA ARG A 25 -4.99 -0.33 -10.79
C ARG A 25 -6.07 0.05 -11.79
N GLY A 26 -6.83 1.10 -11.51
CA GLY A 26 -7.86 1.59 -12.43
C GLY A 26 -8.88 0.51 -12.80
N GLY A 27 -9.12 0.33 -14.09
CA GLY A 27 -10.06 -0.67 -14.59
C GLY A 27 -9.49 -2.08 -14.73
N ARG A 28 -8.22 -2.31 -14.38
CA ARG A 28 -7.63 -3.64 -14.46
C ARG A 28 -8.24 -4.55 -13.40
N PRO A 29 -8.60 -5.80 -13.75
CA PRO A 29 -9.18 -6.71 -12.76
C PRO A 29 -8.24 -6.96 -11.59
N LEU A 30 -8.79 -6.93 -10.38
CA LEU A 30 -8.03 -7.14 -9.15
C LEU A 30 -7.29 -8.48 -9.17
N VAL A 31 -7.93 -9.53 -9.65
CA VAL A 31 -7.34 -10.86 -9.72
C VAL A 31 -6.09 -10.87 -10.62
N GLU A 32 -6.17 -10.23 -11.78
CA GLU A 32 -5.03 -10.18 -12.71
C GLU A 32 -3.84 -9.46 -12.10
N VAL A 33 -4.08 -8.32 -11.48
CA VAL A 33 -3.01 -7.53 -10.87
C VAL A 33 -2.38 -8.29 -9.69
N ALA A 34 -3.21 -8.91 -8.86
CA ALA A 34 -2.71 -9.69 -7.72
C ALA A 34 -1.81 -10.83 -8.19
N LEU A 35 -2.27 -11.61 -9.16
CA LEU A 35 -1.50 -12.74 -9.66
C LEU A 35 -0.20 -12.27 -10.31
N ALA A 36 -0.24 -11.19 -11.08
CA ALA A 36 0.97 -10.62 -11.70
C ALA A 36 1.98 -10.17 -10.64
N ALA A 37 1.49 -9.68 -9.50
CA ALA A 37 2.35 -9.25 -8.40
C ALA A 37 2.78 -10.39 -7.46
N GLY A 38 2.30 -11.60 -7.72
CA GLY A 38 2.68 -12.77 -6.92
C GLY A 38 1.97 -12.85 -5.57
N ILE A 39 0.81 -12.22 -5.43
CA ILE A 39 0.02 -12.26 -4.19
C ILE A 39 -1.39 -12.77 -4.47
N SER A 40 -2.10 -13.15 -3.40
CA SER A 40 -3.48 -13.57 -3.57
C SER A 40 -4.40 -12.37 -3.81
N PRO A 41 -5.51 -12.57 -4.54
CA PRO A 41 -6.49 -11.49 -4.71
C PRO A 41 -7.01 -10.95 -3.37
N GLU A 42 -7.18 -11.82 -2.38
CA GLU A 42 -7.62 -11.40 -1.05
C GLU A 42 -6.61 -10.47 -0.39
N THR A 43 -5.31 -10.76 -0.53
CA THR A 43 -4.26 -9.91 0.00
C THR A 43 -4.32 -8.53 -0.64
N LEU A 44 -4.45 -8.45 -1.96
CA LEU A 44 -4.54 -7.17 -2.65
C LEU A 44 -5.79 -6.41 -2.20
N ARG A 45 -6.92 -7.09 -2.05
CA ARG A 45 -8.13 -6.43 -1.57
C ARG A 45 -7.93 -5.83 -0.19
N LYS A 46 -7.31 -6.57 0.73
CA LYS A 46 -7.02 -6.08 2.08
C LYS A 46 -6.11 -4.85 2.06
N ILE A 47 -5.14 -4.83 1.17
CA ILE A 47 -4.26 -3.67 1.01
C ILE A 47 -5.06 -2.46 0.53
N GLU A 48 -5.88 -2.64 -0.51
CA GLU A 48 -6.63 -1.53 -1.12
C GLU A 48 -7.67 -0.91 -0.18
N VAL A 49 -8.27 -1.71 0.69
CA VAL A 49 -9.26 -1.20 1.64
C VAL A 49 -8.65 -0.79 2.99
N GLY A 50 -7.34 -0.91 3.14
CA GLY A 50 -6.65 -0.48 4.35
C GLY A 50 -6.66 -1.47 5.50
N ARG A 51 -7.13 -2.69 5.28
CA ARG A 51 -7.13 -3.74 6.32
C ARG A 51 -5.74 -4.32 6.56
N LEU A 52 -4.87 -4.21 5.58
CA LEU A 52 -3.46 -4.58 5.69
C LEU A 52 -2.65 -3.31 5.46
N PRO A 53 -2.52 -2.46 6.50
CA PRO A 53 -1.94 -1.11 6.29
C PRO A 53 -0.44 -1.11 6.06
N ALA A 54 0.27 -2.11 6.53
CA ALA A 54 1.72 -2.20 6.35
C ALA A 54 2.09 -3.48 5.60
N PRO A 55 1.82 -3.55 4.29
CA PRO A 55 2.18 -4.72 3.50
C PRO A 55 3.70 -4.91 3.48
N ALA A 56 4.13 -6.14 3.25
CA ALA A 56 5.55 -6.44 3.14
C ALA A 56 6.18 -5.62 2.02
N PHE A 57 7.43 -5.20 2.23
CA PHE A 57 8.13 -4.36 1.25
C PHE A 57 8.20 -5.03 -0.12
N GLY A 58 8.50 -6.34 -0.18
CA GLY A 58 8.53 -7.05 -1.45
C GLY A 58 7.21 -7.02 -2.20
N THR A 59 6.09 -7.10 -1.48
CA THR A 59 4.76 -6.96 -2.08
C THR A 59 4.58 -5.59 -2.71
N VAL A 60 5.00 -4.54 -2.01
CA VAL A 60 4.89 -3.16 -2.51
C VAL A 60 5.75 -2.98 -3.76
N VAL A 61 6.97 -3.52 -3.76
CA VAL A 61 7.86 -3.46 -4.92
C VAL A 61 7.22 -4.14 -6.13
N CYS A 62 6.65 -5.33 -5.94
CA CYS A 62 5.99 -6.05 -7.04
C CYS A 62 4.78 -5.29 -7.57
N LEU A 63 3.97 -4.71 -6.69
CA LEU A 63 2.83 -3.90 -7.12
C LEU A 63 3.26 -2.64 -7.86
N SER A 64 4.32 -1.99 -7.40
CA SER A 64 4.92 -0.85 -8.09
C SER A 64 5.26 -1.21 -9.53
N GLU A 65 5.92 -2.34 -9.72
CA GLU A 65 6.33 -2.81 -11.03
C GLU A 65 5.13 -3.14 -11.93
N VAL A 66 4.18 -3.92 -11.41
CA VAL A 66 3.01 -4.36 -12.16
C VAL A 66 2.12 -3.20 -12.58
N LEU A 67 1.96 -2.22 -11.69
CA LEU A 67 1.08 -1.08 -11.92
C LEU A 67 1.77 0.08 -12.63
N GLY A 68 3.09 0.03 -12.77
CA GLY A 68 3.84 1.11 -13.40
C GLY A 68 3.88 2.39 -12.56
N VAL A 69 3.77 2.26 -11.24
CA VAL A 69 3.84 3.38 -10.31
C VAL A 69 5.24 3.41 -9.69
N PRO A 70 6.00 4.49 -9.83
CA PRO A 70 7.33 4.55 -9.21
C PRO A 70 7.24 4.30 -7.70
N LEU A 71 8.17 3.50 -7.20
CA LEU A 71 8.21 3.19 -5.76
C LEU A 71 8.34 4.46 -4.92
N SER A 72 9.07 5.46 -5.45
CA SER A 72 9.21 6.75 -4.78
C SER A 72 7.87 7.47 -4.60
N ASP A 73 6.94 7.32 -5.54
CA ASP A 73 5.61 7.92 -5.40
C ASP A 73 4.83 7.26 -4.28
N LEU A 74 4.94 5.94 -4.15
CA LEU A 74 4.29 5.21 -3.06
C LEU A 74 4.89 5.59 -1.72
N ALA A 75 6.20 5.80 -1.68
CA ALA A 75 6.88 6.27 -0.47
C ALA A 75 6.37 7.65 -0.05
N GLU A 76 6.19 8.56 -1.02
CA GLU A 76 5.65 9.90 -0.73
C GLU A 76 4.23 9.83 -0.17
N VAL A 77 3.41 8.96 -0.72
CA VAL A 77 2.04 8.75 -0.22
C VAL A 77 2.06 8.30 1.24
N TRP A 78 2.94 7.36 1.56
CA TRP A 78 3.09 6.86 2.92
C TRP A 78 3.55 7.95 3.88
N LEU A 79 4.54 8.75 3.47
CA LEU A 79 5.18 9.72 4.35
C LEU A 79 4.42 11.03 4.50
N ALA A 80 3.48 11.35 3.62
CA ALA A 80 2.86 12.67 3.54
C ALA A 80 2.31 13.16 4.88
N ASP A 81 1.49 12.33 5.55
CA ASP A 81 0.87 12.71 6.82
C ASP A 81 1.84 12.62 7.99
N LEU A 82 2.76 11.66 7.93
CA LEU A 82 3.79 11.51 8.96
C LEU A 82 4.70 12.73 9.01
N ARG A 83 5.08 13.26 7.85
CA ARG A 83 5.92 14.45 7.77
C ARG A 83 5.20 15.68 8.32
N LEU A 84 3.91 15.83 8.04
CA LEU A 84 3.12 16.94 8.58
C LEU A 84 3.07 16.90 10.09
N ARG A 85 2.91 15.73 10.68
CA ARG A 85 2.88 15.56 12.13
C ARG A 85 4.22 15.85 12.77
N GLU A 86 5.31 15.46 12.12
CA GLU A 86 6.65 15.73 12.61
C GLU A 86 6.98 17.22 12.53
N ALA A 87 6.47 17.92 11.52
CA ALA A 87 6.72 19.34 11.31
C ALA A 87 5.93 20.21 12.30
N SER A 88 4.87 19.70 12.89
CA SER A 88 4.07 20.46 13.86
C SER A 88 4.49 20.15 15.28
#